data_ff9753005fc5973991182d9a16ee69b5
#
_entry.id   ff9753005fc5973991182d9a16ee69b5
#
_cell.length_a   1.000
_cell.length_b   1.000
_cell.length_c   1.000
_cell.angle_alpha   90.00
_cell.angle_beta   90.00
_cell.angle_gamma   90.00
#
_symmetry.space_group_name_H-M   'P 1'
#
loop_
_entity.id
_entity.type
_entity.pdbx_description
1 polymer ?
#
loop_
_entity_poly.entity_id
_entity_poly.type
_entity_poly.pdbx_seq_one_letter_code
_entity_poly.pdbx_strand_id
1 'polypeptide(L)'
;LSGGERQRISIARALLKDAPIVLLDEATASLDVENETQVQQALSRLLAGKTVIVIAHRMRTVENADHIVVLRDGVVAEQGSPAELKAAGGLFAHMVQLQKESDTWQLA
;
A
#
# COMPACT_ATOMS: atom_id res chain seq x y z
N LEU A 1 -8.71 -20.52 5.01
CA LEU A 1 -7.94 -19.38 5.50
C LEU A 1 -8.45 -18.08 4.92
N SER A 2 -8.54 -17.03 5.73
CA SER A 2 -8.87 -15.69 5.25
C SER A 2 -7.70 -15.07 4.47
N GLY A 3 -7.98 -14.02 3.70
CA GLY A 3 -6.94 -13.29 2.99
C GLY A 3 -5.88 -12.72 3.92
N GLY A 4 -6.29 -12.19 5.08
CA GLY A 4 -5.37 -11.66 6.08
C GLY A 4 -4.47 -12.73 6.69
N GLU A 5 -5.00 -13.92 6.94
CA GLU A 5 -4.21 -15.04 7.46
C GLU A 5 -3.17 -15.51 6.45
N ARG A 6 -3.54 -15.61 5.17
CA ARG A 6 -2.61 -15.97 4.10
C ARG A 6 -1.48 -14.95 3.99
N GLN A 7 -1.81 -13.68 4.09
CA GLN A 7 -0.81 -12.62 4.03
C GLN A 7 0.18 -12.71 5.19
N ARG A 8 -0.33 -12.95 6.41
CA ARG A 8 0.52 -13.12 7.60
C ARG A 8 1.45 -14.31 7.47
N ILE A 9 0.98 -15.42 6.93
CA ILE A 9 1.79 -16.62 6.69
C ILE A 9 2.89 -16.30 5.66
N SER A 10 2.56 -15.60 4.59
CA SER A 10 3.53 -15.20 3.56
C SER A 10 4.61 -14.30 4.15
N ILE A 11 4.23 -13.36 5.00
CA ILE A 11 5.18 -12.45 5.67
C ILE A 11 6.07 -13.24 6.63
N ALA A 12 5.50 -14.16 7.40
CA ALA A 12 6.27 -14.99 8.31
C ALA A 12 7.32 -15.83 7.56
N ARG A 13 6.95 -16.36 6.40
CA ARG A 13 7.91 -17.09 5.55
C ARG A 13 9.05 -16.21 5.07
N ALA A 14 8.73 -14.98 4.65
CA ALA A 14 9.75 -14.03 4.20
C ALA A 14 10.72 -13.69 5.33
N LEU A 15 10.20 -13.49 6.55
CA LEU A 15 11.01 -13.19 7.72
C LEU A 15 11.91 -14.37 8.12
N LEU A 16 11.39 -15.59 8.06
CA LEU A 16 12.17 -16.81 8.37
C LEU A 16 13.31 -17.01 7.37
N LYS A 17 13.10 -16.62 6.13
CA LYS A 17 14.13 -16.67 5.09
C LYS A 17 15.11 -15.50 5.15
N ASP A 18 14.85 -14.54 6.03
CA ASP A 18 15.60 -13.29 6.12
C ASP A 18 15.73 -12.59 4.77
N ALA A 19 14.62 -12.55 4.02
CA ALA A 19 14.59 -11.95 2.69
C ALA A 19 14.77 -10.42 2.79
N PRO A 20 15.70 -9.82 2.03
CA PRO A 20 15.92 -8.38 2.08
C PRO A 20 14.79 -7.59 1.38
N ILE A 21 14.08 -8.23 0.47
CA ILE A 21 12.96 -7.62 -0.28
C ILE A 21 11.70 -8.45 -0.03
N VAL A 22 10.64 -7.78 0.38
CA VAL A 22 9.34 -8.41 0.64
C VAL A 22 8.33 -7.82 -0.33
N LEU A 23 7.58 -8.69 -1.02
CA LEU A 23 6.53 -8.29 -1.94
C LEU A 23 5.16 -8.61 -1.35
N LEU A 24 4.31 -7.60 -1.24
CA LEU A 24 2.95 -7.73 -0.72
C LEU A 24 1.93 -7.28 -1.75
N ASP A 25 0.89 -8.10 -1.95
CA ASP A 25 -0.24 -7.73 -2.80
C ASP A 25 -1.46 -7.47 -1.90
N GLU A 26 -1.87 -6.21 -1.82
CA GLU A 26 -2.99 -5.79 -0.99
C GLU A 26 -4.34 -6.35 -1.45
N ALA A 27 -4.46 -6.69 -2.74
CA ALA A 27 -5.71 -7.26 -3.27
C ALA A 27 -6.07 -8.60 -2.65
N THR A 28 -5.08 -9.34 -2.13
CA THR A 28 -5.30 -10.64 -1.49
C THR A 28 -5.64 -10.53 0.00
N ALA A 29 -5.55 -9.33 0.57
CA ALA A 29 -5.81 -9.09 1.98
C ALA A 29 -7.25 -8.58 2.17
N SER A 30 -8.11 -9.44 2.72
CA SER A 30 -9.49 -9.07 3.06
C SER A 30 -9.57 -8.89 4.58
N LEU A 31 -9.33 -7.68 5.06
CA LEU A 31 -9.34 -7.34 6.47
C LEU A 31 -10.38 -6.27 6.73
N ASP A 32 -11.05 -6.33 7.89
CA ASP A 32 -11.90 -5.23 8.30
C ASP A 32 -11.04 -4.05 8.79
N VAL A 33 -11.66 -2.88 8.91
CA VAL A 33 -10.93 -1.63 9.15
C VAL A 33 -10.20 -1.64 10.50
N GLU A 34 -10.80 -2.20 11.54
CA GLU A 34 -10.20 -2.22 12.88
C GLU A 34 -8.98 -3.13 12.94
N ASN A 35 -9.12 -4.34 12.45
CA ASN A 35 -8.03 -5.31 12.43
C ASN A 35 -6.91 -4.87 11.49
N GLU A 36 -7.26 -4.17 10.43
CA GLU A 36 -6.29 -3.67 9.46
C GLU A 36 -5.26 -2.73 10.10
N THR A 37 -5.70 -1.79 10.94
CA THR A 37 -4.79 -0.85 11.57
C THR A 37 -3.78 -1.56 12.48
N GLN A 38 -4.23 -2.50 13.29
CA GLN A 38 -3.35 -3.28 14.16
C GLN A 38 -2.37 -4.13 13.37
N VAL A 39 -2.83 -4.77 12.31
CA VAL A 39 -2.00 -5.59 11.45
C VAL A 39 -0.95 -4.74 10.74
N GLN A 40 -1.32 -3.57 10.23
CA GLN A 40 -0.38 -2.67 9.57
C GLN A 40 0.72 -2.20 10.52
N GLN A 41 0.39 -1.88 11.78
CA GLN A 41 1.39 -1.49 12.78
C GLN A 41 2.35 -2.64 13.09
N ALA A 42 1.83 -3.84 13.27
CA ALA A 42 2.66 -5.02 13.52
C ALA A 42 3.58 -5.31 12.35
N LEU A 43 3.06 -5.22 11.12
CA LEU A 43 3.84 -5.43 9.90
C LEU A 43 4.96 -4.40 9.77
N SER A 44 4.68 -3.14 10.05
CA SER A 44 5.70 -2.08 9.99
C SER A 44 6.87 -2.37 10.90
N ARG A 45 6.61 -2.89 12.10
CA ARG A 45 7.67 -3.27 13.04
C ARG A 45 8.48 -4.46 12.55
N LEU A 46 7.81 -5.49 12.04
CA LEU A 46 8.46 -6.71 11.56
C LEU A 46 9.29 -6.47 10.31
N LEU A 47 8.86 -5.54 9.46
CA LEU A 47 9.49 -5.26 8.18
C LEU A 47 10.49 -4.09 8.25
N ALA A 48 10.71 -3.51 9.42
CA ALA A 48 11.67 -2.44 9.59
C ALA A 48 13.07 -2.89 9.13
N GLY A 49 13.73 -2.05 8.35
CA GLY A 49 15.05 -2.35 7.78
C GLY A 49 15.02 -3.18 6.50
N LYS A 50 13.85 -3.58 6.03
CA LYS A 50 13.68 -4.31 4.77
C LYS A 50 13.08 -3.43 3.69
N THR A 51 13.33 -3.77 2.42
CA THR A 51 12.66 -3.13 1.29
C THR A 51 11.33 -3.84 1.07
N VAL A 52 10.23 -3.10 1.19
CA VAL A 52 8.88 -3.65 1.02
C VAL A 52 8.25 -3.04 -0.23
N ILE A 53 7.87 -3.90 -1.18
CA ILE A 53 7.15 -3.48 -2.38
C ILE A 53 5.70 -3.89 -2.21
N VAL A 54 4.79 -2.91 -2.22
CA VAL A 54 3.36 -3.15 -2.03
C VAL A 54 2.61 -2.84 -3.32
N ILE A 55 1.83 -3.81 -3.79
CA ILE A 55 0.87 -3.55 -4.86
C ILE A 55 -0.39 -3.04 -4.17
N ALA A 56 -0.56 -1.73 -4.18
CA ALA A 56 -1.59 -1.06 -3.38
C ALA A 56 -2.90 -0.92 -4.14
N HIS A 57 -3.99 -1.18 -3.43
CA HIS A 57 -5.35 -1.02 -3.94
C HIS A 57 -6.12 0.03 -3.14
N ARG A 58 -5.50 0.57 -2.07
CA ARG A 58 -6.10 1.58 -1.20
C ARG A 58 -5.20 2.81 -1.14
N MET A 59 -5.82 3.97 -1.26
CA MET A 59 -5.09 5.24 -1.24
C MET A 59 -4.33 5.43 0.07
N ARG A 60 -4.90 5.01 1.19
CA ARG A 60 -4.27 5.11 2.50
C ARG A 60 -2.91 4.41 2.56
N THR A 61 -2.80 3.24 1.96
CA THR A 61 -1.53 2.50 1.90
C THR A 61 -0.49 3.27 1.09
N VAL A 62 -0.92 3.83 -0.04
CA VAL A 62 -0.02 4.57 -0.94
C VAL A 62 0.50 5.85 -0.27
N GLU A 63 -0.35 6.55 0.46
CA GLU A 63 0.03 7.80 1.13
C GLU A 63 1.09 7.62 2.20
N ASN A 64 1.23 6.42 2.75
CA ASN A 64 2.23 6.10 3.77
C ASN A 64 3.53 5.52 3.19
N ALA A 65 3.63 5.39 1.88
CA ALA A 65 4.83 4.87 1.25
C ALA A 65 5.95 5.91 1.20
N ASP A 66 7.20 5.44 1.18
CA ASP A 66 8.36 6.32 1.01
C ASP A 66 8.52 6.72 -0.46
N HIS A 67 8.20 5.80 -1.36
CA HIS A 67 8.34 6.00 -2.80
C HIS A 67 7.18 5.33 -3.51
N ILE A 68 6.56 6.03 -4.44
CA ILE A 68 5.43 5.54 -5.23
C ILE A 68 5.84 5.41 -6.68
N VAL A 69 5.45 4.31 -7.31
CA VAL A 69 5.58 4.11 -8.75
C VAL A 69 4.18 3.95 -9.32
N VAL A 70 3.80 4.84 -10.22
CA VAL A 70 2.51 4.77 -10.91
C VAL A 70 2.70 4.15 -12.27
N LEU A 71 2.03 3.02 -12.52
CA LEU A 71 2.08 2.33 -13.80
C LEU A 71 0.84 2.64 -14.63
N ARG A 72 1.04 2.86 -15.90
CA ARG A 72 -0.05 3.03 -16.87
C ARG A 72 0.37 2.41 -18.18
N ASP A 73 -0.49 1.55 -18.73
CA ASP A 73 -0.24 0.86 -20.01
C ASP A 73 1.11 0.14 -20.03
N GLY A 74 1.50 -0.46 -18.91
CA GLY A 74 2.71 -1.25 -18.81
C GLY A 74 4.00 -0.46 -18.65
N VAL A 75 3.92 0.88 -18.48
CA VAL A 75 5.09 1.72 -18.31
C VAL A 75 4.96 2.57 -17.05
N VAL A 76 6.11 3.06 -16.56
CA VAL A 76 6.13 3.99 -15.43
C VAL A 76 5.68 5.36 -15.91
N ALA A 77 4.51 5.79 -15.45
CA ALA A 77 3.98 7.12 -15.79
C ALA A 77 4.51 8.20 -14.87
N GLU A 78 4.64 7.89 -13.58
CA GLU A 78 5.16 8.80 -12.56
C GLU A 78 5.90 8.00 -11.50
N GLN A 79 6.82 8.64 -10.80
CA GLN A 79 7.42 8.08 -9.59
C GLN A 79 7.98 9.19 -8.70
N GLY A 80 7.98 8.94 -7.41
CA GLY A 80 8.48 9.87 -6.41
C GLY A 80 7.83 9.64 -5.05
N SER A 81 8.09 10.53 -4.11
CA SER A 81 7.41 10.50 -2.82
C SER A 81 5.95 10.94 -2.98
N PRO A 82 5.07 10.60 -2.02
CA PRO A 82 3.69 11.08 -2.06
C PRO A 82 3.58 12.59 -2.18
N ALA A 83 4.42 13.34 -1.47
CA ALA A 83 4.42 14.81 -1.53
C ALA A 83 4.82 15.32 -2.90
N GLU A 84 5.86 14.75 -3.50
CA GLU A 84 6.32 15.13 -4.84
C GLU A 84 5.25 14.87 -5.89
N LEU A 85 4.57 13.73 -5.84
CA LEU A 85 3.55 13.38 -6.82
C LEU A 85 2.29 14.22 -6.66
N LYS A 86 1.91 14.59 -5.44
CA LYS A 86 0.79 15.51 -5.21
C LYS A 86 1.11 16.89 -5.79
N ALA A 87 2.34 17.39 -5.58
CA ALA A 87 2.78 18.68 -6.09
C ALA A 87 2.88 18.69 -7.62
N ALA A 88 3.21 17.56 -8.23
CA ALA A 88 3.32 17.44 -9.69
C ALA A 88 1.99 17.58 -10.42
N GLY A 89 0.86 17.30 -9.74
CA GLY A 89 -0.47 17.46 -10.34
C GLY A 89 -0.81 16.49 -11.45
N GLY A 90 -0.16 15.31 -11.47
CA GLY A 90 -0.40 14.30 -12.49
C GLY A 90 -1.42 13.22 -12.08
N LEU A 91 -1.20 11.99 -12.52
CA LEU A 91 -2.13 10.87 -12.27
C LEU A 91 -2.37 10.60 -10.79
N PHE A 92 -1.31 10.58 -10.00
CA PHE A 92 -1.44 10.32 -8.56
C PHE A 92 -2.28 11.41 -7.88
N ALA A 93 -2.00 12.68 -8.16
CA ALA A 93 -2.75 13.80 -7.62
C ALA A 93 -4.23 13.72 -7.99
N HIS A 94 -4.52 13.31 -9.23
CA HIS A 94 -5.90 13.14 -9.70
C HIS A 94 -6.61 12.00 -8.96
N MET A 95 -5.93 10.87 -8.74
CA MET A 95 -6.48 9.74 -7.98
C MET A 95 -6.79 10.12 -6.53
N VAL A 96 -5.90 10.88 -5.89
CA VAL A 96 -6.13 11.40 -4.54
C VAL A 96 -7.38 12.27 -4.49
N GLN A 97 -7.55 13.14 -5.48
CA GLN A 97 -8.71 14.03 -5.57
C GLN A 97 -10.01 13.24 -5.74
N LEU A 98 -10.01 12.24 -6.61
CA LEU A 98 -11.17 11.37 -6.82
C LEU A 98 -11.55 10.61 -5.55
N GLN A 99 -10.57 10.15 -4.80
CA GLN A 99 -10.82 9.44 -3.54
C GLN A 99 -11.48 10.37 -2.51
N LYS A 100 -11.00 11.59 -2.40
CA LYS A 100 -11.58 12.59 -1.49
C LYS A 100 -13.03 12.91 -1.86
N GLU A 101 -13.32 13.06 -3.13
CA GLU A 101 -14.69 13.28 -3.62
C GLU A 101 -15.60 12.10 -3.28
N SER A 102 -15.12 10.88 -3.48
CA SER A 102 -15.86 9.67 -3.15
C SER A 102 -16.18 9.60 -1.65
N ASP A 103 -15.20 9.90 -0.80
CA ASP A 103 -15.38 9.89 0.65
C ASP A 103 -16.38 10.95 1.09
N THR A 104 -16.34 12.12 0.47
CA THR A 104 -17.33 13.20 0.73
C THR A 104 -18.74 12.76 0.37
N TRP A 105 -18.90 12.10 -0.76
CA TRP A 105 -20.21 11.58 -1.19
C TRP A 105 -20.75 10.52 -0.23
N GLN A 106 -19.89 9.67 0.30
CA GLN A 106 -20.29 8.64 1.25
C GLN A 106 -20.75 9.23 2.59
N LEU A 107 -20.16 10.35 2.99
CA LEU A 107 -20.50 11.02 4.23
C LEU A 107 -21.77 11.87 4.11
N ALA A 108 -22.11 12.25 2.92
CA ALA A 108 -23.34 13.00 2.67
C ALA A 108 -24.54 12.10 2.57
#